data_32d8ccf14b904eaefbe8c4d5714d6367
#
_entry.id   32d8ccf14b904eaefbe8c4d5714d6367
#
_cell.length_a   1.000
_cell.length_b   1.000
_cell.length_c   1.000
_cell.angle_alpha   90.00
_cell.angle_beta   90.00
_cell.angle_gamma   90.00
#
_symmetry.space_group_name_H-M   'P 1'
#
loop_
_entity.id
_entity.type
_entity.pdbx_description
1 polymer ?
#
loop_
_entity_poly.entity_id
_entity_poly.type
_entity_poly.pdbx_seq_one_letter_code
_entity_poly.pdbx_strand_id
1 'polypeptide(L)'
;MSRFSIAVVPPIFLDVGGTFIKCNDGREIPVDSAGSRESICASLRTAVGKLKAGDNVAVAIPGKFDYDHGIFLMKHKFASVYGEKFADIVLDGTGLTEDDVRFRYIHDVNCMLLGEITSGAARNKGNTALITLGTGLGFSMYVDGEILKNDMKSPMISIYNLPFRDGILEDYASKRGIMNGYAMRTGIDAKTLTVKEIADRAQNGDAAAQSVFSETGAILGECLSPILSEHKIRCVLFGGQISRSFGLMRSSFISALHDVPTLESVSTVSDFDNATFNGLRSF
;
A
#
# COMPACT_ATOMS: atom_id res chain seq x y z
N MET A 1 -40.36 -21.48 20.01
CA MET A 1 -39.27 -20.54 20.27
C MET A 1 -38.59 -20.22 18.94
N SER A 2 -38.91 -19.08 18.37
CA SER A 2 -38.34 -18.59 17.10
C SER A 2 -36.89 -18.19 17.35
N ARG A 3 -35.93 -18.90 16.73
CA ARG A 3 -34.53 -18.45 16.69
C ARG A 3 -34.47 -17.23 15.77
N PHE A 4 -34.36 -16.04 16.36
CA PHE A 4 -33.98 -14.86 15.63
C PHE A 4 -32.54 -15.10 15.13
N SER A 5 -32.40 -15.43 13.86
CA SER A 5 -31.13 -15.36 13.15
C SER A 5 -30.77 -13.86 13.07
N ILE A 6 -29.84 -13.42 13.89
CA ILE A 6 -29.25 -12.07 13.74
C ILE A 6 -28.53 -12.12 12.38
N ALA A 7 -29.10 -11.48 11.39
CA ALA A 7 -28.45 -11.33 10.10
C ALA A 7 -27.14 -10.54 10.33
N VAL A 8 -25.99 -11.22 10.20
CA VAL A 8 -24.69 -10.55 10.28
C VAL A 8 -24.60 -9.62 9.08
N VAL A 9 -24.64 -8.33 9.32
CA VAL A 9 -24.45 -7.31 8.28
C VAL A 9 -23.00 -7.44 7.79
N PRO A 10 -22.78 -7.71 6.49
CA PRO A 10 -21.43 -7.84 5.98
C PRO A 10 -20.68 -6.50 6.15
N PRO A 11 -19.43 -6.53 6.60
CA PRO A 11 -18.67 -5.31 6.80
C PRO A 11 -18.36 -4.60 5.46
N ILE A 12 -18.30 -3.28 5.50
CA ILE A 12 -17.88 -2.44 4.40
C ILE A 12 -16.37 -2.26 4.51
N PHE A 13 -15.64 -2.69 3.49
CA PHE A 13 -14.19 -2.52 3.41
C PHE A 13 -13.84 -1.54 2.31
N LEU A 14 -12.98 -0.58 2.64
CA LEU A 14 -12.49 0.43 1.71
C LEU A 14 -10.96 0.43 1.67
N ASP A 15 -10.40 0.39 0.47
CA ASP A 15 -8.98 0.64 0.20
C ASP A 15 -8.88 2.02 -0.46
N VAL A 16 -8.50 3.02 0.32
CA VAL A 16 -8.48 4.43 -0.09
C VAL A 16 -7.13 4.75 -0.73
N GLY A 17 -7.10 4.81 -2.05
CA GLY A 17 -5.95 5.28 -2.81
C GLY A 17 -6.01 6.77 -3.14
N GLY A 18 -4.98 7.28 -3.82
CA GLY A 18 -4.94 8.69 -4.24
C GLY A 18 -5.77 9.00 -5.50
N THR A 19 -6.16 7.98 -6.25
CA THR A 19 -6.88 8.10 -7.54
C THR A 19 -8.22 7.35 -7.53
N PHE A 20 -8.29 6.26 -6.78
CA PHE A 20 -9.49 5.44 -6.63
C PHE A 20 -9.64 4.99 -5.17
N ILE A 21 -10.89 4.84 -4.75
CA ILE A 21 -11.28 4.11 -3.54
C ILE A 21 -11.87 2.79 -4.01
N LYS A 22 -11.23 1.68 -3.67
CA LYS A 22 -11.75 0.35 -3.96
C LYS A 22 -12.64 -0.11 -2.83
N CYS A 23 -13.76 -0.74 -3.20
CA CYS A 23 -14.75 -1.27 -2.26
C CYS A 23 -14.79 -2.79 -2.36
N ASN A 24 -15.08 -3.48 -1.25
CA ASN A 24 -15.15 -4.95 -1.23
C ASN A 24 -16.35 -5.55 -2.01
N ASP A 25 -17.24 -4.71 -2.49
CA ASP A 25 -18.34 -5.09 -3.40
C ASP A 25 -17.95 -5.00 -4.89
N GLY A 26 -16.69 -4.68 -5.19
CA GLY A 26 -16.14 -4.57 -6.54
C GLY A 26 -16.26 -3.19 -7.17
N ARG A 27 -16.86 -2.20 -6.48
CA ARG A 27 -16.87 -0.82 -6.97
C ARG A 27 -15.49 -0.18 -6.85
N GLU A 28 -15.13 0.61 -7.84
CA GLU A 28 -13.98 1.53 -7.81
C GLU A 28 -14.50 2.96 -7.97
N ILE A 29 -14.39 3.76 -6.92
CA ILE A 29 -14.89 5.13 -6.91
C ILE A 29 -13.72 6.07 -7.21
N PRO A 30 -13.76 6.86 -8.28
CA PRO A 30 -12.73 7.84 -8.55
C PRO A 30 -12.61 8.85 -7.41
N VAL A 31 -11.38 9.17 -7.03
CA VAL A 31 -11.06 10.22 -6.07
C VAL A 31 -9.83 10.98 -6.56
N ASP A 32 -9.91 12.30 -6.55
CA ASP A 32 -8.73 13.15 -6.71
C ASP A 32 -8.24 13.57 -5.32
N SER A 33 -7.18 12.93 -4.84
CA SER A 33 -6.60 13.27 -3.53
C SER A 33 -5.99 14.67 -3.43
N ALA A 34 -5.82 15.37 -4.56
CA ALA A 34 -5.43 16.78 -4.63
C ALA A 34 -6.64 17.71 -4.89
N GLY A 35 -7.83 17.15 -5.03
CA GLY A 35 -9.06 17.85 -5.36
C GLY A 35 -9.62 18.70 -4.23
N SER A 36 -10.77 19.32 -4.51
CA SER A 36 -11.47 20.13 -3.50
C SER A 36 -12.05 19.25 -2.39
N ARG A 37 -12.33 19.86 -1.25
CA ARG A 37 -12.98 19.22 -0.11
C ARG A 37 -14.29 18.54 -0.53
N GLU A 38 -15.13 19.27 -1.29
CA GLU A 38 -16.44 18.79 -1.73
C GLU A 38 -16.30 17.53 -2.59
N SER A 39 -15.32 17.50 -3.52
CA SER A 39 -15.06 16.36 -4.39
C SER A 39 -14.60 15.14 -3.58
N ILE A 40 -13.66 15.33 -2.65
CA ILE A 40 -13.16 14.25 -1.79
C ILE A 40 -14.29 13.70 -0.91
N CYS A 41 -15.05 14.57 -0.23
CA CYS A 41 -16.18 14.16 0.61
C CYS A 41 -17.25 13.39 -0.20
N ALA A 42 -17.55 13.83 -1.42
CA ALA A 42 -18.50 13.14 -2.29
C ALA A 42 -18.02 11.73 -2.67
N SER A 43 -16.72 11.58 -2.99
CA SER A 43 -16.13 10.27 -3.29
C SER A 43 -16.17 9.34 -2.09
N LEU A 44 -15.82 9.82 -0.88
CA LEU A 44 -15.85 9.04 0.36
C LEU A 44 -17.29 8.58 0.70
N ARG A 45 -18.27 9.48 0.62
CA ARG A 45 -19.70 9.14 0.82
C ARG A 45 -20.18 8.11 -0.20
N THR A 46 -19.80 8.27 -1.47
CA THR A 46 -20.16 7.30 -2.52
C THR A 46 -19.55 5.93 -2.25
N ALA A 47 -18.31 5.88 -1.75
CA ALA A 47 -17.61 4.64 -1.44
C ALA A 47 -18.29 3.87 -0.30
N VAL A 48 -18.63 4.52 0.82
CA VAL A 48 -19.35 3.85 1.92
C VAL A 48 -20.78 3.47 1.54
N GLY A 49 -21.41 4.19 0.61
CA GLY A 49 -22.79 3.97 0.21
C GLY A 49 -23.79 4.34 1.31
N LYS A 50 -24.94 3.68 1.34
CA LYS A 50 -26.01 3.95 2.32
C LYS A 50 -25.73 3.22 3.63
N LEU A 51 -25.27 3.97 4.63
CA LEU A 51 -25.03 3.45 5.99
C LEU A 51 -26.33 3.22 6.77
N LYS A 52 -26.27 2.30 7.72
CA LYS A 52 -27.34 1.97 8.67
C LYS A 52 -26.74 1.77 10.06
N ALA A 53 -27.56 1.92 11.08
CA ALA A 53 -27.16 1.56 12.44
C ALA A 53 -26.75 0.08 12.52
N GLY A 54 -25.63 -0.20 13.15
CA GLY A 54 -25.02 -1.52 13.26
C GLY A 54 -23.98 -1.85 12.16
N ASP A 55 -23.80 -0.98 11.16
CA ASP A 55 -22.78 -1.21 10.13
C ASP A 55 -21.37 -1.13 10.71
N ASN A 56 -20.46 -1.94 10.11
CA ASN A 56 -19.04 -1.91 10.39
C ASN A 56 -18.28 -1.49 9.14
N VAL A 57 -17.51 -0.42 9.24
CA VAL A 57 -16.68 0.14 8.17
C VAL A 57 -15.21 0.01 8.56
N ALA A 58 -14.43 -0.71 7.78
CA ALA A 58 -12.98 -0.79 7.96
C ALA A 58 -12.27 -0.20 6.74
N VAL A 59 -11.35 0.72 7.01
CA VAL A 59 -10.71 1.54 5.99
C VAL A 59 -9.21 1.37 6.03
N ALA A 60 -8.62 0.93 4.92
CA ALA A 60 -7.20 1.04 4.67
C ALA A 60 -6.93 2.38 3.98
N ILE A 61 -6.05 3.19 4.56
CA ILE A 61 -5.75 4.54 4.07
C ILE A 61 -4.24 4.82 4.16
N PRO A 62 -3.61 5.40 3.12
CA PRO A 62 -2.18 5.67 3.12
C PRO A 62 -1.83 6.93 3.90
N GLY A 63 -0.54 7.07 4.22
CA GLY A 63 0.08 8.31 4.65
C GLY A 63 -0.20 8.69 6.10
N LYS A 64 -0.07 10.01 6.40
CA LYS A 64 -0.25 10.51 7.75
C LYS A 64 -1.73 10.65 8.08
N PHE A 65 -2.18 9.85 9.02
CA PHE A 65 -3.57 9.76 9.44
C PHE A 65 -3.62 9.39 10.93
N ASP A 66 -4.56 9.89 11.68
CA ASP A 66 -4.83 9.42 13.04
C ASP A 66 -5.70 8.17 12.95
N TYR A 67 -5.08 7.01 13.06
CA TYR A 67 -5.75 5.71 12.90
C TYR A 67 -6.62 5.32 14.11
N ASP A 68 -6.52 6.04 15.23
CA ASP A 68 -7.40 5.85 16.39
C ASP A 68 -8.70 6.64 16.26
N HIS A 69 -8.61 7.87 15.77
CA HIS A 69 -9.74 8.79 15.72
C HIS A 69 -10.26 9.04 14.31
N GLY A 70 -9.62 8.49 13.28
CA GLY A 70 -10.05 8.62 11.89
C GLY A 70 -9.81 10.00 11.28
N ILE A 71 -8.73 10.74 11.66
CA ILE A 71 -8.50 12.11 11.25
C ILE A 71 -7.45 12.21 10.15
N PHE A 72 -7.78 12.93 9.06
CA PHE A 72 -6.84 13.21 7.97
C PHE A 72 -5.74 14.19 8.40
N LEU A 73 -4.46 13.78 8.31
CA LEU A 73 -3.31 14.59 8.70
C LEU A 73 -2.28 14.75 7.56
N MET A 74 -2.68 14.43 6.34
CA MET A 74 -1.84 14.60 5.14
C MET A 74 -1.89 16.03 4.61
N LYS A 75 -0.74 16.56 4.15
CA LYS A 75 -0.61 17.91 3.57
C LYS A 75 -0.36 17.92 2.07
N HIS A 76 -0.08 16.76 1.47
CA HIS A 76 0.23 16.61 0.04
C HIS A 76 -0.81 15.78 -0.71
N LYS A 77 -1.58 14.96 0.01
CA LYS A 77 -2.76 14.25 -0.46
C LYS A 77 -3.87 14.50 0.55
N PHE A 78 -5.11 14.57 0.10
CA PHE A 78 -6.25 14.85 0.97
C PHE A 78 -6.08 16.13 1.83
N ALA A 79 -5.28 17.09 1.32
CA ALA A 79 -4.95 18.32 2.06
C ALA A 79 -6.19 19.19 2.32
N SER A 80 -7.17 19.16 1.44
CA SER A 80 -8.42 19.93 1.58
C SER A 80 -9.39 19.41 2.65
N VAL A 81 -9.13 18.20 3.18
CA VAL A 81 -9.85 17.62 4.34
C VAL A 81 -8.92 17.44 5.56
N TYR A 82 -7.80 18.18 5.59
CA TYR A 82 -6.86 18.13 6.71
C TYR A 82 -7.55 18.51 8.03
N GLY A 83 -7.40 17.66 9.06
CA GLY A 83 -8.00 17.85 10.38
C GLY A 83 -9.44 17.35 10.49
N GLU A 84 -10.07 16.91 9.39
CA GLU A 84 -11.44 16.38 9.43
C GLU A 84 -11.45 14.88 9.76
N LYS A 85 -12.50 14.43 10.43
CA LYS A 85 -12.73 13.02 10.66
C LYS A 85 -13.40 12.36 9.45
N PHE A 86 -12.94 11.18 9.11
CA PHE A 86 -13.57 10.34 8.09
C PHE A 86 -15.05 10.05 8.44
N ALA A 87 -15.32 9.71 9.71
CA ALA A 87 -16.67 9.42 10.19
C ALA A 87 -17.62 10.63 10.00
N ASP A 88 -17.20 11.82 10.40
CA ASP A 88 -18.01 13.04 10.25
C ASP A 88 -18.35 13.30 8.78
N ILE A 89 -17.37 13.10 7.88
CA ILE A 89 -17.57 13.27 6.44
C ILE A 89 -18.63 12.31 5.90
N VAL A 90 -18.58 11.04 6.25
CA VAL A 90 -19.47 10.02 5.67
C VAL A 90 -20.82 9.93 6.37
N LEU A 91 -20.95 10.40 7.60
CA LEU A 91 -22.18 10.42 8.37
C LEU A 91 -23.01 11.71 8.13
N ASP A 92 -22.39 12.76 7.58
CA ASP A 92 -23.06 14.04 7.33
C ASP A 92 -24.32 13.86 6.46
N GLY A 93 -25.45 14.36 6.96
CA GLY A 93 -26.77 14.26 6.32
C GLY A 93 -27.47 12.89 6.44
N THR A 94 -26.89 11.90 7.14
CA THR A 94 -27.49 10.57 7.31
C THR A 94 -28.44 10.47 8.52
N GLY A 95 -28.26 11.33 9.51
CA GLY A 95 -28.92 11.24 10.81
C GLY A 95 -28.32 10.19 11.75
N LEU A 96 -27.22 9.53 11.36
CA LEU A 96 -26.44 8.56 12.17
C LEU A 96 -25.28 9.27 12.87
N THR A 97 -24.78 8.64 13.93
CA THR A 97 -23.61 9.06 14.71
C THR A 97 -22.52 7.98 14.75
N GLU A 98 -21.37 8.29 15.31
CA GLU A 98 -20.30 7.30 15.52
C GLU A 98 -20.71 6.18 16.52
N ASP A 99 -21.75 6.38 17.32
CA ASP A 99 -22.31 5.31 18.18
C ASP A 99 -23.17 4.31 17.38
N ASP A 100 -23.71 4.74 16.24
CA ASP A 100 -24.52 3.88 15.37
C ASP A 100 -23.69 3.05 14.39
N VAL A 101 -22.50 3.54 13.99
CA VAL A 101 -21.65 2.90 12.96
C VAL A 101 -20.24 2.72 13.50
N ARG A 102 -19.74 1.50 13.47
CA ARG A 102 -18.39 1.21 13.94
C ARG A 102 -17.36 1.43 12.83
N PHE A 103 -16.42 2.35 13.05
CA PHE A 103 -15.31 2.62 12.16
C PHE A 103 -14.00 2.02 12.70
N ARG A 104 -13.15 1.52 11.80
CA ARG A 104 -11.79 1.07 12.09
C ARG A 104 -10.87 1.50 10.95
N TYR A 105 -9.66 1.91 11.29
CA TYR A 105 -8.71 2.47 10.35
C TYR A 105 -7.35 1.80 10.49
N ILE A 106 -6.71 1.51 9.36
CA ILE A 106 -5.38 0.92 9.31
C ILE A 106 -4.60 1.53 8.13
N HIS A 107 -3.28 1.66 8.31
CA HIS A 107 -2.40 2.07 7.20
C HIS A 107 -2.42 0.99 6.10
N ASP A 108 -2.55 1.41 4.83
CA ASP A 108 -2.73 0.52 3.67
C ASP A 108 -1.64 -0.58 3.57
N VAL A 109 -0.35 -0.21 3.74
CA VAL A 109 0.75 -1.18 3.68
C VAL A 109 0.74 -2.13 4.89
N ASN A 110 0.42 -1.64 6.10
CA ASN A 110 0.25 -2.49 7.28
C ASN A 110 -0.92 -3.46 7.08
N CYS A 111 -1.99 -2.98 6.47
CA CYS A 111 -3.16 -3.80 6.15
C CYS A 111 -2.81 -4.92 5.16
N MET A 112 -2.12 -4.59 4.08
CA MET A 112 -1.66 -5.58 3.10
C MET A 112 -0.76 -6.63 3.76
N LEU A 113 0.20 -6.22 4.59
CA LEU A 113 1.05 -7.15 5.34
C LEU A 113 0.23 -8.03 6.27
N LEU A 114 -0.76 -7.49 7.00
CA LEU A 114 -1.66 -8.26 7.85
C LEU A 114 -2.37 -9.38 7.07
N GLY A 115 -2.86 -9.09 5.88
CA GLY A 115 -3.47 -10.10 4.99
C GLY A 115 -2.49 -11.21 4.61
N GLU A 116 -1.25 -10.84 4.28
CA GLU A 116 -0.22 -11.80 3.87
C GLU A 116 0.25 -12.70 5.02
N ILE A 117 0.37 -12.19 6.25
CA ILE A 117 0.76 -13.01 7.41
C ILE A 117 -0.38 -13.90 7.93
N THR A 118 -1.63 -13.49 7.75
CA THR A 118 -2.80 -14.26 8.24
C THR A 118 -3.22 -15.35 7.26
N SER A 119 -3.25 -15.06 5.96
CA SER A 119 -3.80 -15.95 4.95
C SER A 119 -3.02 -16.02 3.64
N GLY A 120 -1.99 -15.19 3.46
CA GLY A 120 -1.23 -15.06 2.22
C GLY A 120 0.15 -15.71 2.22
N ALA A 121 1.04 -15.14 1.42
CA ALA A 121 2.39 -15.69 1.12
C ALA A 121 3.35 -15.67 2.32
N ALA A 122 3.08 -14.84 3.34
CA ALA A 122 3.88 -14.77 4.56
C ALA A 122 3.37 -15.65 5.71
N ARG A 123 2.30 -16.40 5.50
CA ARG A 123 1.76 -17.26 6.54
C ARG A 123 2.81 -18.25 7.05
N ASN A 124 3.04 -18.23 8.37
CA ASN A 124 4.04 -19.06 9.07
C ASN A 124 5.50 -18.83 8.63
N LYS A 125 5.83 -17.67 8.03
CA LYS A 125 7.20 -17.36 7.60
C LYS A 125 8.04 -16.65 8.67
N GLY A 126 7.45 -16.28 9.80
CA GLY A 126 8.14 -15.49 10.83
C GLY A 126 8.34 -14.03 10.41
N ASN A 127 9.49 -13.46 10.81
CA ASN A 127 9.77 -12.05 10.53
C ASN A 127 9.70 -11.75 9.03
N THR A 128 8.79 -10.88 8.65
CA THR A 128 8.45 -10.60 7.24
C THR A 128 8.49 -9.10 6.96
N ALA A 129 9.07 -8.72 5.84
CA ALA A 129 9.00 -7.36 5.31
C ALA A 129 8.14 -7.33 4.06
N LEU A 130 7.29 -6.32 3.92
CA LEU A 130 6.54 -6.01 2.71
C LEU A 130 7.03 -4.69 2.12
N ILE A 131 7.38 -4.72 0.84
CA ILE A 131 7.74 -3.56 0.03
C ILE A 131 6.62 -3.35 -0.97
N THR A 132 5.99 -2.18 -1.02
CA THR A 132 5.01 -1.88 -2.06
C THR A 132 5.58 -0.92 -3.09
N LEU A 133 5.54 -1.32 -4.36
CA LEU A 133 5.99 -0.53 -5.50
C LEU A 133 4.79 -0.03 -6.30
N GLY A 134 4.65 1.29 -6.37
CA GLY A 134 3.55 1.95 -7.06
C GLY A 134 3.93 3.38 -7.46
N THR A 135 3.01 4.32 -7.31
CA THR A 135 3.32 5.76 -7.46
C THR A 135 4.45 6.17 -6.51
N GLY A 136 4.48 5.60 -5.31
CA GLY A 136 5.53 5.75 -4.32
C GLY A 136 5.97 4.39 -3.77
N LEU A 137 6.87 4.44 -2.78
CA LEU A 137 7.38 3.29 -2.04
C LEU A 137 6.70 3.18 -0.69
N GLY A 138 6.09 2.02 -0.40
CA GLY A 138 5.61 1.68 0.93
C GLY A 138 6.43 0.54 1.54
N PHE A 139 6.48 0.50 2.87
CA PHE A 139 7.22 -0.51 3.61
C PHE A 139 6.53 -0.82 4.93
N SER A 140 6.46 -2.09 5.28
CA SER A 140 5.96 -2.55 6.57
C SER A 140 6.67 -3.81 6.98
N MET A 141 6.80 -4.05 8.28
CA MET A 141 7.44 -5.24 8.85
C MET A 141 6.57 -5.88 9.91
N TYR A 142 6.58 -7.21 9.88
CA TYR A 142 6.08 -8.07 10.97
C TYR A 142 7.28 -8.74 11.62
N VAL A 143 7.49 -8.47 12.90
CA VAL A 143 8.65 -8.94 13.65
C VAL A 143 8.17 -9.43 15.02
N ASP A 144 8.61 -10.62 15.39
CA ASP A 144 8.35 -11.24 16.72
C ASP A 144 6.85 -11.27 17.10
N GLY A 145 5.98 -11.48 16.11
CA GLY A 145 4.55 -11.62 16.32
C GLY A 145 3.72 -10.35 16.13
N GLU A 146 4.35 -9.21 15.82
CA GLU A 146 3.67 -7.92 15.70
C GLU A 146 4.05 -7.14 14.43
N ILE A 147 3.09 -6.41 13.87
CA ILE A 147 3.38 -5.41 12.83
C ILE A 147 4.01 -4.19 13.51
N LEU A 148 5.22 -3.83 13.09
CA LEU A 148 5.95 -2.69 13.66
C LEU A 148 5.31 -1.37 13.23
N LYS A 149 4.87 -0.60 14.20
CA LYS A 149 4.19 0.69 14.02
C LYS A 149 4.83 1.76 14.88
N ASN A 150 4.83 2.99 14.38
CA ASN A 150 5.17 4.17 15.18
C ASN A 150 3.97 4.61 16.05
N ASP A 151 4.14 5.68 16.85
CA ASP A 151 3.11 6.21 17.75
C ASP A 151 1.83 6.63 17.02
N MET A 152 1.91 6.96 15.72
CA MET A 152 0.77 7.30 14.86
C MET A 152 0.15 6.07 14.20
N LYS A 153 0.55 4.84 14.58
CA LYS A 153 0.14 3.56 13.99
C LYS A 153 0.42 3.40 12.49
N SER A 154 1.21 4.30 11.92
CA SER A 154 1.81 4.15 10.60
C SER A 154 2.96 3.14 10.65
N PRO A 155 3.48 2.64 9.51
CA PRO A 155 4.69 1.82 9.50
C PRO A 155 5.84 2.46 10.29
N MET A 156 6.57 1.65 11.07
CA MET A 156 7.68 2.11 11.91
C MET A 156 8.76 2.83 11.09
N ILE A 157 9.08 2.30 9.92
CA ILE A 157 10.13 2.82 9.03
C ILE A 157 9.50 3.27 7.71
N SER A 158 9.86 4.48 7.29
CA SER A 158 9.55 5.01 5.97
C SER A 158 10.78 4.88 5.07
N ILE A 159 10.71 4.04 4.04
CA ILE A 159 11.84 3.82 3.14
C ILE A 159 11.88 4.80 1.96
N TYR A 160 10.75 5.42 1.61
CA TYR A 160 10.68 6.29 0.44
C TYR A 160 11.64 7.46 0.49
N ASN A 161 11.92 7.98 1.69
CA ASN A 161 12.78 9.15 1.94
C ASN A 161 14.19 8.79 2.41
N LEU A 162 14.59 7.53 2.33
CA LEU A 162 15.99 7.16 2.60
C LEU A 162 16.90 7.91 1.64
N PRO A 163 17.97 8.57 2.13
CA PRO A 163 18.94 9.23 1.27
C PRO A 163 19.57 8.21 0.30
N PHE A 164 19.59 8.56 -0.99
CA PHE A 164 20.23 7.75 -2.01
C PHE A 164 20.76 8.65 -3.13
N ARG A 165 22.06 8.54 -3.41
CA ARG A 165 22.78 9.38 -4.39
C ARG A 165 22.52 10.88 -4.11
N ASP A 166 21.99 11.62 -5.09
CA ASP A 166 21.65 13.03 -5.03
C ASP A 166 20.18 13.32 -4.66
N GLY A 167 19.43 12.30 -4.24
CA GLY A 167 18.02 12.40 -3.89
C GLY A 167 17.60 11.44 -2.79
N ILE A 168 16.42 10.87 -2.95
CA ILE A 168 15.84 9.88 -2.05
C ILE A 168 15.54 8.57 -2.79
N LEU A 169 15.42 7.48 -2.06
CA LEU A 169 15.19 6.15 -2.64
C LEU A 169 13.99 6.11 -3.60
N GLU A 170 12.92 6.84 -3.29
CA GLU A 170 11.74 6.89 -4.15
C GLU A 170 12.01 7.53 -5.53
N ASP A 171 13.00 8.41 -5.64
CA ASP A 171 13.37 9.03 -6.93
C ASP A 171 13.92 8.01 -7.92
N TYR A 172 14.49 6.91 -7.41
CA TYR A 172 15.17 5.87 -8.19
C TYR A 172 14.38 4.56 -8.28
N ALA A 173 13.61 4.21 -7.25
CA ALA A 173 12.98 2.89 -7.13
C ALA A 173 11.45 2.95 -7.02
N SER A 174 10.81 3.92 -7.71
CA SER A 174 9.36 4.04 -7.82
C SER A 174 8.94 4.13 -9.29
N LYS A 175 7.62 4.36 -9.52
CA LYS A 175 7.10 4.69 -10.87
C LYS A 175 7.98 5.75 -11.56
N ARG A 176 8.28 6.85 -10.85
CA ARG A 176 9.08 7.97 -11.38
C ARG A 176 10.50 7.52 -11.71
N GLY A 177 11.13 6.77 -10.82
CA GLY A 177 12.49 6.26 -11.02
C GLY A 177 12.60 5.38 -12.25
N ILE A 178 11.70 4.42 -12.42
CA ILE A 178 11.68 3.52 -13.58
C ILE A 178 11.46 4.30 -14.89
N MET A 179 10.48 5.21 -14.92
CA MET A 179 10.17 5.98 -16.13
C MET A 179 11.33 6.90 -16.51
N ASN A 180 11.89 7.64 -15.57
CA ASN A 180 13.04 8.51 -15.81
C ASN A 180 14.29 7.72 -16.20
N GLY A 181 14.55 6.61 -15.51
CA GLY A 181 15.68 5.74 -15.82
C GLY A 181 15.63 5.18 -17.25
N TYR A 182 14.45 4.81 -17.74
CA TYR A 182 14.26 4.38 -19.12
C TYR A 182 14.39 5.55 -20.11
N ALA A 183 13.78 6.70 -19.80
CA ALA A 183 13.88 7.92 -20.61
C ALA A 183 15.34 8.37 -20.81
N MET A 184 16.14 8.35 -19.76
CA MET A 184 17.58 8.71 -19.81
C MET A 184 18.39 7.78 -20.73
N ARG A 185 18.02 6.49 -20.82
CA ARG A 185 18.72 5.50 -21.65
C ARG A 185 18.31 5.54 -23.12
N THR A 186 17.09 5.95 -23.39
CA THR A 186 16.49 5.85 -24.73
C THR A 186 16.26 7.18 -25.41
N GLY A 187 16.26 8.29 -24.67
CA GLY A 187 15.85 9.60 -25.17
C GLY A 187 14.33 9.79 -25.34
N ILE A 188 13.53 8.80 -24.96
CA ILE A 188 12.06 8.88 -25.04
C ILE A 188 11.56 9.71 -23.84
N ASP A 189 10.64 10.64 -24.08
CA ASP A 189 10.04 11.45 -22.99
C ASP A 189 9.32 10.53 -21.97
N ALA A 190 9.75 10.60 -20.71
CA ALA A 190 9.16 9.83 -19.61
C ALA A 190 7.65 10.05 -19.45
N LYS A 191 7.13 11.24 -19.83
CA LYS A 191 5.70 11.55 -19.72
C LYS A 191 4.84 10.75 -20.69
N THR A 192 5.42 10.21 -21.76
CA THR A 192 4.73 9.40 -22.78
C THR A 192 4.72 7.91 -22.44
N LEU A 193 5.32 7.50 -21.33
CA LEU A 193 5.52 6.11 -20.96
C LEU A 193 4.72 5.75 -19.71
N THR A 194 4.38 4.47 -19.62
CA THR A 194 3.92 3.84 -18.39
C THR A 194 4.90 2.75 -17.96
N VAL A 195 4.96 2.46 -16.67
CA VAL A 195 5.82 1.35 -16.18
C VAL A 195 5.41 0.02 -16.79
N LYS A 196 4.12 -0.17 -17.09
CA LYS A 196 3.63 -1.37 -17.76
C LYS A 196 4.23 -1.52 -19.15
N GLU A 197 4.21 -0.46 -19.97
CA GLU A 197 4.80 -0.47 -21.31
C GLU A 197 6.31 -0.75 -21.27
N ILE A 198 7.03 -0.19 -20.29
CA ILE A 198 8.46 -0.46 -20.10
C ILE A 198 8.67 -1.94 -19.70
N ALA A 199 7.81 -2.49 -18.83
CA ALA A 199 7.87 -3.89 -18.46
C ALA A 199 7.58 -4.82 -19.65
N ASP A 200 6.56 -4.50 -20.47
CA ASP A 200 6.25 -5.25 -21.68
C ASP A 200 7.43 -5.22 -22.68
N ARG A 201 8.10 -4.07 -22.83
CA ARG A 201 9.33 -3.96 -23.64
C ARG A 201 10.47 -4.80 -23.09
N ALA A 202 10.69 -4.80 -21.77
CA ALA A 202 11.71 -5.60 -21.12
C ALA A 202 11.50 -7.12 -21.38
N GLN A 203 10.25 -7.58 -21.31
CA GLN A 203 9.87 -8.96 -21.61
C GLN A 203 10.10 -9.31 -23.10
N ASN A 204 9.99 -8.35 -23.99
CA ASN A 204 10.26 -8.49 -25.42
C ASN A 204 11.74 -8.25 -25.80
N GLY A 205 12.65 -8.18 -24.83
CA GLY A 205 14.10 -8.15 -25.07
C GLY A 205 14.71 -6.74 -25.18
N ASP A 206 13.97 -5.67 -24.87
CA ASP A 206 14.55 -4.32 -24.80
C ASP A 206 15.57 -4.24 -23.65
N ALA A 207 16.85 -4.14 -24.00
CA ALA A 207 17.95 -4.13 -23.06
C ALA A 207 17.94 -2.91 -22.11
N ALA A 208 17.48 -1.74 -22.59
CA ALA A 208 17.36 -0.55 -21.76
C ALA A 208 16.26 -0.73 -20.69
N ALA A 209 15.13 -1.31 -21.07
CA ALA A 209 14.05 -1.63 -20.15
C ALA A 209 14.45 -2.69 -19.12
N GLN A 210 15.14 -3.77 -19.55
CA GLN A 210 15.69 -4.79 -18.65
C GLN A 210 16.68 -4.18 -17.65
N SER A 211 17.57 -3.32 -18.14
CA SER A 211 18.56 -2.62 -17.28
C SER A 211 17.92 -1.78 -16.20
N VAL A 212 16.84 -1.04 -16.53
CA VAL A 212 16.13 -0.20 -15.55
C VAL A 212 15.50 -1.02 -14.43
N PHE A 213 14.80 -2.11 -14.76
CA PHE A 213 14.24 -2.99 -13.74
C PHE A 213 15.31 -3.67 -12.90
N SER A 214 16.39 -4.13 -13.54
CA SER A 214 17.53 -4.74 -12.83
C SER A 214 18.18 -3.73 -11.88
N GLU A 215 18.41 -2.47 -12.32
CA GLU A 215 18.94 -1.43 -11.44
C GLU A 215 17.98 -1.12 -10.28
N THR A 216 16.68 -1.01 -10.55
CA THR A 216 15.67 -0.81 -9.49
C THR A 216 15.74 -1.91 -8.44
N GLY A 217 15.87 -3.16 -8.85
CA GLY A 217 16.03 -4.29 -7.93
C GLY A 217 17.32 -4.18 -7.10
N ALA A 218 18.44 -3.87 -7.74
CA ALA A 218 19.73 -3.72 -7.06
C ALA A 218 19.71 -2.58 -6.01
N ILE A 219 19.18 -1.43 -6.38
CA ILE A 219 19.03 -0.28 -5.47
C ILE A 219 18.20 -0.65 -4.24
N LEU A 220 17.06 -1.32 -4.43
CA LEU A 220 16.23 -1.76 -3.30
C LEU A 220 16.97 -2.77 -2.41
N GLY A 221 17.68 -3.74 -3.00
CA GLY A 221 18.47 -4.72 -2.24
C GLY A 221 19.56 -4.05 -1.41
N GLU A 222 20.34 -3.16 -2.02
CA GLU A 222 21.40 -2.41 -1.35
C GLU A 222 20.87 -1.57 -0.18
N CYS A 223 19.86 -0.74 -0.44
CA CYS A 223 19.32 0.18 0.57
C CYS A 223 18.60 -0.54 1.71
N LEU A 224 17.99 -1.68 1.45
CA LEU A 224 17.18 -2.37 2.47
C LEU A 224 17.96 -3.44 3.24
N SER A 225 19.11 -3.91 2.76
CA SER A 225 19.92 -4.93 3.45
C SER A 225 20.15 -4.64 4.93
N PRO A 226 20.56 -3.42 5.35
CA PRO A 226 20.79 -3.14 6.77
C PRO A 226 19.51 -3.29 7.62
N ILE A 227 18.37 -2.81 7.12
CA ILE A 227 17.08 -2.88 7.79
C ILE A 227 16.63 -4.34 7.92
N LEU A 228 16.73 -5.10 6.83
CA LEU A 228 16.31 -6.51 6.79
C LEU A 228 17.18 -7.37 7.72
N SER A 229 18.49 -7.08 7.79
CA SER A 229 19.43 -7.77 8.67
C SER A 229 19.16 -7.45 10.15
N GLU A 230 19.02 -6.17 10.51
CA GLU A 230 18.74 -5.71 11.88
C GLU A 230 17.49 -6.38 12.46
N HIS A 231 16.42 -6.47 11.66
CA HIS A 231 15.14 -7.06 12.07
C HIS A 231 15.05 -8.57 11.82
N LYS A 232 16.15 -9.22 11.43
CA LYS A 232 16.24 -10.67 11.20
C LYS A 232 15.11 -11.16 10.27
N ILE A 233 14.89 -10.44 9.17
CA ILE A 233 13.82 -10.75 8.23
C ILE A 233 14.08 -12.09 7.55
N ARG A 234 13.06 -12.94 7.51
CA ARG A 234 13.09 -14.27 6.88
C ARG A 234 12.34 -14.30 5.54
N CYS A 235 11.33 -13.45 5.41
CA CYS A 235 10.52 -13.38 4.20
C CYS A 235 10.42 -11.93 3.72
N VAL A 236 10.67 -11.68 2.44
CA VAL A 236 10.41 -10.39 1.81
C VAL A 236 9.32 -10.56 0.76
N LEU A 237 8.29 -9.73 0.86
CA LEU A 237 7.19 -9.68 -0.10
C LEU A 237 7.21 -8.37 -0.89
N PHE A 238 6.85 -8.47 -2.16
CA PHE A 238 6.65 -7.34 -3.05
C PHE A 238 5.17 -7.19 -3.39
N GLY A 239 4.58 -6.05 -3.06
CA GLY A 239 3.20 -5.67 -3.37
C GLY A 239 3.13 -4.40 -4.22
N GLY A 240 1.92 -3.96 -4.55
CA GLY A 240 1.67 -2.83 -5.44
C GLY A 240 1.79 -3.18 -6.92
N GLN A 241 1.24 -2.31 -7.80
CA GLN A 241 1.04 -2.65 -9.21
C GLN A 241 2.35 -2.88 -9.98
N ILE A 242 3.43 -2.16 -9.64
CA ILE A 242 4.75 -2.34 -10.29
C ILE A 242 5.34 -3.70 -9.97
N SER A 243 5.06 -4.24 -8.80
CA SER A 243 5.55 -5.55 -8.37
C SER A 243 4.97 -6.74 -9.16
N ARG A 244 3.95 -6.52 -9.99
CA ARG A 244 3.53 -7.50 -11.01
C ARG A 244 4.67 -7.84 -11.99
N SER A 245 5.64 -6.92 -12.14
CA SER A 245 6.85 -7.11 -12.94
C SER A 245 8.07 -7.51 -12.09
N PHE A 246 7.87 -7.98 -10.85
CA PHE A 246 8.96 -8.32 -9.94
C PHE A 246 9.95 -9.33 -10.52
N GLY A 247 9.51 -10.21 -11.40
CA GLY A 247 10.41 -11.14 -12.11
C GLY A 247 11.59 -10.47 -12.81
N LEU A 248 11.43 -9.24 -13.30
CA LEU A 248 12.49 -8.44 -13.93
C LEU A 248 13.51 -7.85 -12.93
N MET A 249 13.14 -7.75 -11.64
CA MET A 249 13.95 -7.16 -10.57
C MET A 249 14.52 -8.21 -9.60
N ARG A 250 13.91 -9.39 -9.55
CA ARG A 250 14.15 -10.38 -8.49
C ARG A 250 15.62 -10.78 -8.35
N SER A 251 16.27 -11.08 -9.46
CA SER A 251 17.67 -11.55 -9.46
C SER A 251 18.60 -10.49 -8.91
N SER A 252 18.49 -9.25 -9.40
CA SER A 252 19.32 -8.13 -8.98
C SER A 252 19.03 -7.71 -7.54
N PHE A 253 17.78 -7.74 -7.10
CA PHE A 253 17.41 -7.51 -5.71
C PHE A 253 18.11 -8.50 -4.78
N ILE A 254 17.98 -9.80 -5.06
CA ILE A 254 18.60 -10.86 -4.23
C ILE A 254 20.13 -10.75 -4.26
N SER A 255 20.73 -10.48 -5.42
CA SER A 255 22.18 -10.35 -5.56
C SER A 255 22.75 -9.13 -4.83
N ALA A 256 21.95 -8.09 -4.65
CA ALA A 256 22.32 -6.87 -3.93
C ALA A 256 22.06 -6.93 -2.43
N LEU A 257 21.42 -7.98 -1.93
CA LEU A 257 21.23 -8.20 -0.49
C LEU A 257 22.56 -8.68 0.11
N HIS A 258 23.13 -7.86 0.98
CA HIS A 258 24.34 -8.19 1.73
C HIS A 258 23.96 -8.44 3.19
N ASP A 259 24.57 -9.46 3.80
CA ASP A 259 24.48 -9.75 5.23
C ASP A 259 23.04 -9.88 5.80
N VAL A 260 22.16 -10.55 5.05
CA VAL A 260 20.82 -10.94 5.54
C VAL A 260 20.74 -12.47 5.68
N PRO A 261 21.49 -13.05 6.64
CA PRO A 261 21.65 -14.51 6.72
C PRO A 261 20.35 -15.23 7.12
N THR A 262 19.37 -14.51 7.65
CA THR A 262 18.08 -15.08 8.03
C THR A 262 17.08 -15.18 6.89
N LEU A 263 17.37 -14.58 5.73
CA LEU A 263 16.45 -14.54 4.60
C LEU A 263 16.24 -15.91 3.97
N GLU A 264 15.00 -16.37 3.93
CA GLU A 264 14.62 -17.68 3.39
C GLU A 264 13.83 -17.57 2.08
N SER A 265 13.08 -16.46 1.92
CA SER A 265 12.22 -16.33 0.76
C SER A 265 12.02 -14.86 0.33
N VAL A 266 11.97 -14.67 -1.01
CA VAL A 266 11.61 -13.41 -1.65
C VAL A 266 10.59 -13.71 -2.72
N SER A 267 9.38 -13.15 -2.60
CA SER A 267 8.27 -13.38 -3.52
C SER A 267 7.36 -12.14 -3.63
N THR A 268 6.29 -12.27 -4.36
CA THR A 268 5.23 -11.26 -4.40
C THR A 268 4.13 -11.59 -3.38
N VAL A 269 3.25 -10.63 -3.12
CA VAL A 269 1.99 -10.86 -2.41
C VAL A 269 1.18 -11.94 -3.13
N SER A 270 0.35 -12.64 -2.36
CA SER A 270 -0.44 -13.77 -2.87
C SER A 270 -1.53 -13.35 -3.86
N ASP A 271 -2.09 -12.16 -3.67
CA ASP A 271 -3.15 -11.61 -4.51
C ASP A 271 -3.01 -10.09 -4.59
N PHE A 272 -2.56 -9.57 -5.73
CA PHE A 272 -2.35 -8.15 -5.94
C PHE A 272 -3.62 -7.30 -5.87
N ASP A 273 -4.76 -7.88 -6.16
CA ASP A 273 -6.03 -7.15 -6.25
C ASP A 273 -6.77 -7.15 -4.91
N ASN A 274 -6.61 -8.21 -4.11
CA ASN A 274 -7.32 -8.38 -2.85
C ASN A 274 -6.44 -8.37 -1.59
N ALA A 275 -5.11 -8.15 -1.70
CA ALA A 275 -4.21 -8.20 -0.55
C ALA A 275 -4.65 -7.26 0.60
N THR A 276 -5.05 -6.02 0.27
CA THR A 276 -5.59 -5.06 1.25
C THR A 276 -6.89 -5.57 1.87
N PHE A 277 -7.82 -6.10 1.06
CA PHE A 277 -9.10 -6.63 1.59
C PHE A 277 -8.89 -7.87 2.47
N ASN A 278 -7.91 -8.72 2.17
CA ASN A 278 -7.55 -9.84 3.03
C ASN A 278 -7.05 -9.34 4.39
N GLY A 279 -6.31 -8.25 4.42
CA GLY A 279 -5.92 -7.56 5.65
C GLY A 279 -7.11 -7.00 6.41
N LEU A 280 -8.02 -6.29 5.74
CA LEU A 280 -9.23 -5.73 6.37
C LEU A 280 -10.15 -6.79 6.95
N ARG A 281 -10.21 -8.00 6.36
CA ARG A 281 -10.95 -9.13 6.94
C ARG A 281 -10.34 -9.65 8.24
N SER A 282 -9.03 -9.47 8.40
CA SER A 282 -8.26 -9.96 9.55
C SER A 282 -8.05 -8.87 10.63
N PHE A 283 -8.42 -7.64 10.30
CA PHE A 283 -8.32 -6.44 11.14
C PHE A 283 -9.65 -6.17 11.90
#